data_cc6366295927a4fbe53cf0e698e473a2
#
_entry.id   cc6366295927a4fbe53cf0e698e473a2
#
_cell.length_a   1.000
_cell.length_b   1.000
_cell.length_c   1.000
_cell.angle_alpha   90.00
_cell.angle_beta   90.00
_cell.angle_gamma   90.00
#
_symmetry.space_group_name_H-M   'P 1'
#
loop_
_entity.id
_entity.type
_entity.pdbx_description
1 polymer ?
#
loop_
_entity_poly.entity_id
_entity_poly.type
_entity_poly.pdbx_seq_one_letter_code
_entity_poly.pdbx_strand_id
1 'polypeptide(L)'
;MDDRMVVALLRHGMTGANKKGAYCGWTNPQLCKEGVKQLKAIKHIPDYELIVASDLMRTKETARILFPGKCLLPMSEFRELHFGEWEGKNHFELEKDSYYQEWLTSPFTVQPPEGESFGQFTERIEEGFSQLQNKMLADHRKSAALVTHGGVIRYLLMTYAPEEKNFWEWKIPFGSGYQLEWPLNSFGGGNRCTLLRAVPLTENQRG
;
A
#
# COMPACT_ATOMS: atom_id res chain seq x y z
N MET A 1 18.24 6.49 -23.28
CA MET A 1 16.89 6.70 -22.67
C MET A 1 16.72 5.64 -21.61
N ASP A 2 16.28 6.03 -20.43
CA ASP A 2 16.10 5.07 -19.35
C ASP A 2 14.82 4.27 -19.63
N ASP A 3 14.97 3.03 -20.06
CA ASP A 3 13.88 2.13 -20.45
C ASP A 3 13.34 1.37 -19.22
N ARG A 4 13.20 2.07 -18.10
CA ARG A 4 12.68 1.50 -16.87
C ARG A 4 11.24 1.93 -16.61
N MET A 5 10.50 1.00 -16.03
CA MET A 5 9.17 1.23 -15.47
C MET A 5 9.27 1.26 -13.95
N VAL A 6 8.63 2.23 -13.34
CA VAL A 6 8.76 2.53 -11.91
C VAL A 6 7.39 2.56 -11.24
N VAL A 7 7.21 1.79 -10.16
CA VAL A 7 6.01 1.88 -9.30
C VAL A 7 6.45 2.07 -7.84
N ALA A 8 6.08 3.20 -7.26
CA ALA A 8 6.26 3.44 -5.83
C ALA A 8 5.00 3.02 -5.07
N LEU A 9 5.17 2.21 -4.05
CA LEU A 9 4.13 1.77 -3.12
C LEU A 9 4.28 2.58 -1.83
N LEU A 10 3.31 3.43 -1.51
CA LEU A 10 3.36 4.34 -0.37
C LEU A 10 2.22 4.05 0.61
N ARG A 11 2.54 3.86 1.88
CA ARG A 11 1.53 3.71 2.93
C ARG A 11 0.91 5.06 3.28
N HIS A 12 -0.40 5.09 3.45
CA HIS A 12 -1.11 6.28 3.92
C HIS A 12 -0.54 6.81 5.25
N GLY A 13 -0.77 8.08 5.55
CA GLY A 13 -0.43 8.70 6.83
C GLY A 13 -1.27 8.16 7.97
N MET A 14 -0.85 8.45 9.20
CA MET A 14 -1.47 7.93 10.42
C MET A 14 -2.89 8.49 10.62
N THR A 15 -3.84 7.61 11.00
CA THR A 15 -5.22 7.96 11.39
C THR A 15 -5.42 7.87 12.92
N GLY A 16 -6.56 8.35 13.43
CA GLY A 16 -6.93 8.17 14.82
C GLY A 16 -7.12 6.70 15.21
N ALA A 17 -7.62 5.85 14.30
CA ALA A 17 -7.74 4.41 14.51
C ALA A 17 -6.36 3.76 14.68
N ASN A 18 -5.39 4.13 13.84
CA ASN A 18 -4.03 3.62 13.97
C ASN A 18 -3.35 3.98 15.30
N LYS A 19 -3.62 5.19 15.84
CA LYS A 19 -3.11 5.60 17.17
C LYS A 19 -3.66 4.72 18.30
N LYS A 20 -4.88 4.21 18.15
CA LYS A 20 -5.52 3.31 19.12
C LYS A 20 -5.15 1.83 18.89
N GLY A 21 -4.34 1.52 17.87
CA GLY A 21 -4.05 0.14 17.48
C GLY A 21 -5.24 -0.62 16.92
N ALA A 22 -6.30 0.11 16.48
CA ALA A 22 -7.52 -0.50 15.97
C ALA A 22 -7.34 -1.00 14.53
N TYR A 23 -7.96 -2.14 14.21
CA TYR A 23 -8.06 -2.64 12.86
C TYR A 23 -8.83 -1.64 11.99
N CYS A 24 -8.27 -1.32 10.84
CA CYS A 24 -8.79 -0.29 9.97
C CYS A 24 -8.65 -0.75 8.51
N GLY A 25 -9.59 -1.54 8.06
CA GLY A 25 -9.69 -2.05 6.70
C GLY A 25 -10.52 -1.11 5.82
N TRP A 26 -11.82 -1.38 5.71
CA TRP A 26 -12.75 -0.62 4.87
C TRP A 26 -13.43 0.54 5.58
N THR A 27 -13.42 0.60 6.91
CA THR A 27 -13.75 1.84 7.63
C THR A 27 -12.92 3.01 7.10
N ASN A 28 -13.53 4.19 7.05
CA ASN A 28 -13.01 5.30 6.25
C ASN A 28 -12.64 6.56 7.08
N PRO A 29 -11.76 6.43 8.12
CA PRO A 29 -11.30 7.57 8.89
C PRO A 29 -10.36 8.46 8.08
N GLN A 30 -10.39 9.76 8.39
CA GLN A 30 -9.44 10.75 7.92
C GLN A 30 -8.08 10.61 8.64
N LEU A 31 -7.06 11.28 8.11
CA LEU A 31 -5.77 11.41 8.76
C LEU A 31 -5.91 12.18 10.09
N CYS A 32 -5.16 11.78 11.11
CA CYS A 32 -5.06 12.57 12.33
C CYS A 32 -4.09 13.77 12.13
N LYS A 33 -4.17 14.76 13.02
CA LYS A 33 -3.32 15.97 12.94
C LYS A 33 -1.83 15.66 12.88
N GLU A 34 -1.39 14.67 13.65
CA GLU A 34 0.00 14.20 13.67
C GLU A 34 0.38 13.52 12.35
N GLY A 35 -0.50 12.70 11.77
CA GLY A 35 -0.29 12.08 10.45
C GLY A 35 -0.12 13.13 9.35
N VAL A 36 -0.97 14.15 9.34
CA VAL A 36 -0.85 15.29 8.42
C VAL A 36 0.47 16.02 8.62
N LYS A 37 0.87 16.29 9.88
CA LYS A 37 2.14 16.97 10.19
C LYS A 37 3.35 16.15 9.72
N GLN A 38 3.33 14.84 9.95
CA GLN A 38 4.41 13.94 9.50
C GLN A 38 4.54 13.93 7.97
N LEU A 39 3.42 13.81 7.24
CA LEU A 39 3.43 13.84 5.77
C LEU A 39 3.97 15.16 5.22
N LYS A 40 3.56 16.31 5.78
CA LYS A 40 4.05 17.63 5.37
C LYS A 40 5.54 17.85 5.67
N ALA A 41 6.12 17.11 6.58
CA ALA A 41 7.55 17.16 6.88
C ALA A 41 8.41 16.36 5.89
N ILE A 42 7.82 15.52 5.06
CA ILE A 42 8.52 14.75 4.04
C ILE A 42 8.98 15.69 2.92
N LYS A 43 10.32 15.78 2.72
CA LYS A 43 10.90 16.76 1.78
C LYS A 43 11.26 16.18 0.42
N HIS A 44 11.44 14.87 0.32
CA HIS A 44 12.05 14.23 -0.85
C HIS A 44 11.26 13.01 -1.31
N ILE A 45 10.15 13.31 -1.99
CA ILE A 45 9.42 12.30 -2.76
C ILE A 45 9.71 12.56 -4.24
N PRO A 46 10.09 11.53 -5.01
CA PRO A 46 10.24 11.65 -6.46
C PRO A 46 8.94 12.13 -7.12
N ASP A 47 9.05 12.80 -8.24
CA ASP A 47 7.87 13.12 -9.06
C ASP A 47 7.48 11.89 -9.88
N TYR A 48 6.18 11.57 -9.87
CA TYR A 48 5.60 10.46 -10.62
C TYR A 48 4.59 10.98 -11.62
N GLU A 49 4.53 10.33 -12.81
CA GLU A 49 3.65 10.74 -13.89
C GLU A 49 2.18 10.38 -13.65
N LEU A 50 1.94 9.28 -12.91
CA LEU A 50 0.61 8.80 -12.54
C LEU A 50 0.51 8.66 -11.02
N ILE A 51 -0.51 9.27 -10.42
CA ILE A 51 -0.79 9.13 -9.00
C ILE A 51 -2.07 8.32 -8.83
N VAL A 52 -1.93 7.19 -8.17
CA VAL A 52 -3.02 6.25 -7.87
C VAL A 52 -3.18 6.16 -6.36
N ALA A 53 -4.39 6.01 -5.88
CA ALA A 53 -4.64 5.72 -4.47
C ALA A 53 -5.81 4.75 -4.33
N SER A 54 -5.87 4.01 -3.22
CA SER A 54 -7.15 3.40 -2.85
C SER A 54 -8.21 4.51 -2.68
N ASP A 55 -9.47 4.18 -2.84
CA ASP A 55 -10.56 5.16 -2.80
C ASP A 55 -10.92 5.63 -1.38
N LEU A 56 -10.19 5.15 -0.35
CA LEU A 56 -10.41 5.55 1.04
C LEU A 56 -9.82 6.93 1.37
N MET A 57 -10.43 7.65 2.31
CA MET A 57 -10.07 9.04 2.64
C MET A 57 -8.62 9.18 3.03
N ARG A 58 -8.10 8.32 3.91
CA ARG A 58 -6.71 8.38 4.41
C ARG A 58 -5.65 8.27 3.30
N THR A 59 -5.91 7.48 2.26
CA THR A 59 -5.00 7.37 1.10
C THR A 59 -5.13 8.56 0.17
N LYS A 60 -6.36 9.02 -0.10
CA LYS A 60 -6.59 10.22 -0.94
C LYS A 60 -6.02 11.48 -0.30
N GLU A 61 -6.19 11.66 1.01
CA GLU A 61 -5.59 12.80 1.74
C GLU A 61 -4.06 12.72 1.70
N THR A 62 -3.50 11.53 1.91
CA THR A 62 -2.05 11.31 1.82
C THR A 62 -1.54 11.67 0.42
N ALA A 63 -2.20 11.19 -0.63
CA ALA A 63 -1.81 11.49 -2.01
C ALA A 63 -1.86 13.00 -2.31
N ARG A 64 -2.90 13.71 -1.86
CA ARG A 64 -3.00 15.18 -2.06
C ARG A 64 -1.91 15.96 -1.32
N ILE A 65 -1.47 15.47 -0.15
CA ILE A 65 -0.40 16.13 0.61
C ILE A 65 0.97 15.88 -0.03
N LEU A 66 1.23 14.64 -0.49
CA LEU A 66 2.52 14.26 -1.05
C LEU A 66 2.70 14.72 -2.51
N PHE A 67 1.61 14.80 -3.27
CA PHE A 67 1.59 15.14 -4.70
C PHE A 67 0.61 16.28 -5.00
N PRO A 68 0.85 17.48 -4.47
CA PRO A 68 -0.08 18.60 -4.62
C PRO A 68 -0.23 18.98 -6.11
N GLY A 69 -1.48 19.20 -6.53
CA GLY A 69 -1.80 19.58 -7.92
C GLY A 69 -1.84 18.45 -8.94
N LYS A 70 -1.44 17.22 -8.57
CA LYS A 70 -1.55 16.06 -9.47
C LYS A 70 -2.98 15.51 -9.50
N CYS A 71 -3.40 15.04 -10.68
CA CYS A 71 -4.62 14.25 -10.82
C CYS A 71 -4.48 12.91 -10.10
N LEU A 72 -5.51 12.55 -9.34
CA LEU A 72 -5.55 11.32 -8.58
C LEU A 72 -6.51 10.31 -9.24
N LEU A 73 -6.01 9.12 -9.51
CA LEU A 73 -6.82 7.98 -9.96
C LEU A 73 -7.19 7.11 -8.74
N PRO A 74 -8.46 7.11 -8.28
CA PRO A 74 -8.88 6.20 -7.21
C PRO A 74 -9.13 4.81 -7.77
N MET A 75 -8.63 3.78 -7.05
CA MET A 75 -8.84 2.36 -7.37
C MET A 75 -9.20 1.59 -6.10
N SER A 76 -10.41 1.02 -6.05
CA SER A 76 -10.93 0.28 -4.89
C SER A 76 -10.20 -1.04 -4.66
N GLU A 77 -9.60 -1.59 -5.69
CA GLU A 77 -8.80 -2.82 -5.69
C GLU A 77 -7.61 -2.72 -4.72
N PHE A 78 -7.17 -1.50 -4.40
CA PHE A 78 -6.08 -1.26 -3.47
C PHE A 78 -6.53 -0.88 -2.05
N ARG A 79 -7.78 -1.17 -1.65
CA ARG A 79 -8.20 -1.09 -0.24
C ARG A 79 -7.42 -2.09 0.62
N GLU A 80 -7.31 -1.79 1.92
CA GLU A 80 -6.79 -2.74 2.91
C GLU A 80 -7.71 -3.96 3.05
N LEU A 81 -7.22 -5.03 3.68
CA LEU A 81 -8.04 -6.18 4.04
C LEU A 81 -9.31 -5.70 4.78
N HIS A 82 -10.46 -6.21 4.37
CA HIS A 82 -11.72 -5.97 5.09
C HIS A 82 -11.73 -6.81 6.37
N PHE A 83 -11.63 -6.17 7.53
CA PHE A 83 -11.58 -6.87 8.80
C PHE A 83 -12.97 -7.20 9.37
N GLY A 84 -14.06 -6.89 8.64
CA GLY A 84 -15.43 -7.21 9.04
C GLY A 84 -15.77 -6.71 10.43
N GLU A 85 -16.25 -7.60 11.30
CA GLU A 85 -16.67 -7.27 12.68
C GLU A 85 -15.53 -6.83 13.61
N TRP A 86 -14.27 -7.01 13.18
CA TRP A 86 -13.11 -6.56 13.97
C TRP A 86 -12.71 -5.11 13.65
N GLU A 87 -13.31 -4.49 12.65
CA GLU A 87 -13.00 -3.10 12.33
C GLU A 87 -13.32 -2.15 13.50
N GLY A 88 -12.39 -1.26 13.78
CA GLY A 88 -12.49 -0.30 14.88
C GLY A 88 -12.11 -0.86 16.26
N LYS A 89 -11.99 -2.17 16.41
CA LYS A 89 -11.51 -2.84 17.63
C LYS A 89 -9.99 -3.01 17.58
N ASN A 90 -9.36 -3.00 18.75
CA ASN A 90 -7.93 -3.29 18.89
C ASN A 90 -7.69 -4.70 19.44
N HIS A 91 -6.42 -5.11 19.50
CA HIS A 91 -6.04 -6.42 20.00
C HIS A 91 -6.59 -6.72 21.42
N PHE A 92 -6.55 -5.75 22.34
CA PHE A 92 -7.01 -5.97 23.71
C PHE A 92 -8.53 -6.18 23.81
N GLU A 93 -9.30 -5.58 22.92
CA GLU A 93 -10.75 -5.75 22.84
C GLU A 93 -11.13 -7.11 22.24
N LEU A 94 -10.23 -7.72 21.44
CA LEU A 94 -10.43 -8.99 20.75
C LEU A 94 -9.69 -10.16 21.40
N GLU A 95 -8.81 -9.94 22.37
CA GLU A 95 -7.93 -10.97 22.93
C GLU A 95 -8.64 -12.20 23.52
N LYS A 96 -9.91 -12.04 23.95
CA LYS A 96 -10.74 -13.13 24.53
C LYS A 96 -11.60 -13.85 23.48
N ASP A 97 -11.61 -13.37 22.23
CA ASP A 97 -12.31 -14.01 21.14
C ASP A 97 -11.46 -15.17 20.59
N SER A 98 -11.95 -16.40 20.73
CA SER A 98 -11.22 -17.60 20.28
C SER A 98 -11.01 -17.62 18.77
N TYR A 99 -11.94 -17.09 18.00
CA TYR A 99 -11.83 -17.04 16.54
C TYR A 99 -10.80 -16.01 16.09
N TYR A 100 -10.70 -14.89 16.81
CA TYR A 100 -9.62 -13.93 16.60
C TYR A 100 -8.23 -14.51 16.94
N GLN A 101 -8.13 -15.33 18.00
CA GLN A 101 -6.89 -16.03 18.36
C GLN A 101 -6.47 -17.04 17.27
N GLU A 102 -7.44 -17.75 16.69
CA GLU A 102 -7.20 -18.65 15.55
C GLU A 102 -6.67 -17.85 14.34
N TRP A 103 -7.28 -16.72 14.02
CA TRP A 103 -6.80 -15.83 12.94
C TRP A 103 -5.38 -15.32 13.20
N LEU A 104 -5.01 -14.95 14.41
CA LEU A 104 -3.64 -14.50 14.72
C LEU A 104 -2.59 -15.59 14.44
N THR A 105 -2.95 -16.85 14.59
CA THR A 105 -2.05 -17.99 14.31
C THR A 105 -2.05 -18.39 12.83
N SER A 106 -3.15 -18.14 12.13
CA SER A 106 -3.38 -18.59 10.75
C SER A 106 -4.04 -17.52 9.88
N PRO A 107 -3.45 -16.30 9.77
CA PRO A 107 -4.11 -15.14 9.14
C PRO A 107 -4.32 -15.28 7.62
N PHE A 108 -3.68 -16.25 6.98
CA PHE A 108 -3.82 -16.51 5.54
C PHE A 108 -4.91 -17.55 5.22
N THR A 109 -5.43 -18.24 6.24
CA THR A 109 -6.45 -19.31 6.08
C THR A 109 -7.75 -19.00 6.81
N VAL A 110 -7.69 -18.27 7.92
CA VAL A 110 -8.88 -17.86 8.69
C VAL A 110 -9.34 -16.49 8.18
N GLN A 111 -10.64 -16.38 7.89
CA GLN A 111 -11.26 -15.14 7.40
C GLN A 111 -11.87 -14.35 8.57
N PRO A 112 -11.67 -13.04 8.69
CA PRO A 112 -12.40 -12.21 9.65
C PRO A 112 -13.93 -12.36 9.48
N PRO A 113 -14.74 -12.45 10.57
CA PRO A 113 -16.20 -12.52 10.46
C PRO A 113 -16.75 -11.33 9.66
N GLU A 114 -17.62 -11.59 8.69
CA GLU A 114 -18.16 -10.57 7.77
C GLU A 114 -17.07 -9.76 7.03
N GLY A 115 -15.83 -10.27 7.01
CA GLY A 115 -14.71 -9.63 6.36
C GLY A 115 -14.31 -10.31 5.05
N GLU A 116 -13.08 -10.09 4.63
CA GLU A 116 -12.48 -10.61 3.39
C GLU A 116 -11.49 -11.73 3.73
N SER A 117 -11.52 -12.84 3.00
CA SER A 117 -10.46 -13.85 3.09
C SER A 117 -9.14 -13.32 2.51
N PHE A 118 -8.01 -13.89 2.92
CA PHE A 118 -6.73 -13.51 2.34
C PHE A 118 -6.67 -13.80 0.83
N GLY A 119 -7.33 -14.87 0.36
CA GLY A 119 -7.42 -15.16 -1.07
C GLY A 119 -8.17 -14.08 -1.86
N GLN A 120 -9.34 -13.64 -1.39
CA GLN A 120 -10.09 -12.54 -2.00
C GLN A 120 -9.29 -11.23 -2.00
N PHE A 121 -8.60 -10.95 -0.89
CA PHE A 121 -7.73 -9.78 -0.77
C PHE A 121 -6.61 -9.78 -1.81
N THR A 122 -5.90 -10.89 -1.98
CA THR A 122 -4.79 -11.00 -2.92
C THR A 122 -5.25 -10.99 -4.37
N GLU A 123 -6.33 -11.68 -4.72
CA GLU A 123 -6.92 -11.69 -6.06
C GLU A 123 -7.30 -10.28 -6.52
N ARG A 124 -7.97 -9.51 -5.65
CA ARG A 124 -8.35 -8.12 -5.91
C ARG A 124 -7.14 -7.21 -6.14
N ILE A 125 -6.07 -7.39 -5.36
CA ILE A 125 -4.84 -6.61 -5.51
C ILE A 125 -4.14 -6.94 -6.83
N GLU A 126 -4.06 -8.22 -7.21
CA GLU A 126 -3.46 -8.65 -8.47
C GLU A 126 -4.21 -8.07 -9.67
N GLU A 127 -5.55 -8.11 -9.64
CA GLU A 127 -6.38 -7.47 -10.66
C GLU A 127 -6.07 -5.98 -10.76
N GLY A 128 -6.09 -5.26 -9.63
CA GLY A 128 -5.79 -3.83 -9.60
C GLY A 128 -4.37 -3.51 -10.06
N PHE A 129 -3.38 -4.33 -9.70
CA PHE A 129 -2.00 -4.11 -10.12
C PHE A 129 -1.81 -4.36 -11.62
N SER A 130 -2.45 -5.38 -12.16
CA SER A 130 -2.49 -5.65 -13.60
C SER A 130 -3.15 -4.49 -14.37
N GLN A 131 -4.28 -3.97 -13.88
CA GLN A 131 -4.95 -2.79 -14.46
C GLN A 131 -4.03 -1.56 -14.45
N LEU A 132 -3.33 -1.31 -13.34
CA LEU A 132 -2.35 -0.21 -13.23
C LEU A 132 -1.21 -0.36 -14.24
N GLN A 133 -0.62 -1.55 -14.34
CA GLN A 133 0.46 -1.82 -15.29
C GLN A 133 0.00 -1.62 -16.74
N ASN A 134 -1.16 -2.15 -17.10
CA ASN A 134 -1.75 -1.99 -18.44
C ASN A 134 -2.02 -0.51 -18.76
N LYS A 135 -2.55 0.24 -17.77
CA LYS A 135 -2.78 1.67 -17.94
C LYS A 135 -1.49 2.44 -18.15
N MET A 136 -0.43 2.14 -17.39
CA MET A 136 0.88 2.78 -17.57
C MET A 136 1.43 2.55 -18.98
N LEU A 137 1.31 1.32 -19.49
CA LEU A 137 1.75 0.97 -20.85
C LEU A 137 0.90 1.68 -21.92
N ALA A 138 -0.43 1.66 -21.80
CA ALA A 138 -1.35 2.29 -22.74
C ALA A 138 -1.19 3.82 -22.81
N ASP A 139 -0.96 4.46 -21.67
CA ASP A 139 -0.79 5.92 -21.56
C ASP A 139 0.68 6.36 -21.79
N HIS A 140 1.58 5.43 -22.11
CA HIS A 140 3.03 5.68 -22.23
C HIS A 140 3.65 6.34 -20.98
N ARG A 141 3.17 5.99 -19.78
CA ARG A 141 3.68 6.46 -18.49
C ARG A 141 4.75 5.53 -17.97
N LYS A 142 5.91 6.08 -17.61
CA LYS A 142 7.05 5.30 -17.11
C LYS A 142 7.08 5.23 -15.58
N SER A 143 6.33 6.06 -14.88
CA SER A 143 6.33 6.08 -13.42
C SER A 143 4.94 6.30 -12.81
N ALA A 144 4.65 5.55 -11.74
CA ALA A 144 3.44 5.70 -10.94
C ALA A 144 3.76 5.68 -9.45
N ALA A 145 2.98 6.42 -8.65
CA ALA A 145 2.91 6.28 -7.20
C ALA A 145 1.54 5.71 -6.82
N LEU A 146 1.54 4.59 -6.12
CA LEU A 146 0.36 3.96 -5.53
C LEU A 146 0.33 4.24 -4.02
N VAL A 147 -0.59 5.10 -3.58
CA VAL A 147 -0.82 5.37 -2.16
C VAL A 147 -1.89 4.41 -1.64
N THR A 148 -1.48 3.51 -0.74
CA THR A 148 -2.31 2.41 -0.28
C THR A 148 -2.04 2.07 1.20
N HIS A 149 -2.12 0.81 1.59
CA HIS A 149 -2.16 0.30 2.95
C HIS A 149 -1.03 -0.69 3.23
N GLY A 150 -0.82 -0.99 4.50
CA GLY A 150 0.27 -1.86 4.93
C GLY A 150 0.17 -3.29 4.39
N GLY A 151 -1.02 -3.89 4.40
CA GLY A 151 -1.25 -5.24 3.88
C GLY A 151 -1.02 -5.32 2.37
N VAL A 152 -1.58 -4.38 1.62
CA VAL A 152 -1.41 -4.31 0.15
C VAL A 152 0.06 -4.19 -0.23
N ILE A 153 0.81 -3.30 0.43
CA ILE A 153 2.23 -3.11 0.14
C ILE A 153 3.03 -4.37 0.47
N ARG A 154 2.77 -5.01 1.63
CA ARG A 154 3.43 -6.26 1.98
C ARG A 154 3.20 -7.36 0.96
N TYR A 155 1.96 -7.50 0.49
CA TYR A 155 1.61 -8.49 -0.52
C TYR A 155 2.34 -8.22 -1.84
N LEU A 156 2.30 -7.00 -2.35
CA LEU A 156 2.98 -6.62 -3.59
C LEU A 156 4.51 -6.77 -3.48
N LEU A 157 5.11 -6.49 -2.32
CA LEU A 157 6.53 -6.70 -2.10
C LEU A 157 6.88 -8.19 -2.02
N MET A 158 6.08 -9.00 -1.36
CA MET A 158 6.27 -10.46 -1.31
C MET A 158 6.24 -11.07 -2.72
N THR A 159 5.36 -10.57 -3.58
CA THR A 159 5.17 -11.05 -4.95
C THR A 159 6.24 -10.51 -5.90
N TYR A 160 6.50 -9.20 -5.87
CA TYR A 160 7.24 -8.51 -6.93
C TYR A 160 8.62 -7.98 -6.54
N ALA A 161 9.00 -7.95 -5.25
CA ALA A 161 10.35 -7.51 -4.88
C ALA A 161 11.42 -8.51 -5.33
N PRO A 162 12.67 -8.08 -5.58
CA PRO A 162 13.76 -8.98 -5.97
C PRO A 162 14.19 -9.87 -4.81
N GLU A 163 13.92 -9.46 -3.58
CA GLU A 163 14.26 -10.17 -2.35
C GLU A 163 13.11 -11.08 -1.93
N GLU A 164 13.40 -12.32 -1.56
CA GLU A 164 12.41 -13.23 -0.97
C GLU A 164 12.28 -12.98 0.52
N LYS A 165 11.20 -12.33 0.92
CA LYS A 165 10.82 -12.10 2.32
C LYS A 165 9.36 -12.49 2.53
N ASN A 166 9.08 -13.00 3.73
CA ASN A 166 7.71 -13.28 4.15
C ASN A 166 6.91 -11.98 4.35
N PHE A 167 5.59 -12.09 4.29
CA PHE A 167 4.66 -10.97 4.41
C PHE A 167 4.95 -10.06 5.62
N TRP A 168 5.26 -10.62 6.78
CA TRP A 168 5.47 -9.86 8.03
C TRP A 168 6.87 -9.26 8.20
N GLU A 169 7.83 -9.68 7.41
CA GLU A 169 9.21 -9.16 7.46
C GLU A 169 9.33 -7.76 6.85
N TRP A 170 8.37 -7.37 6.01
CA TRP A 170 8.35 -6.06 5.42
C TRP A 170 7.89 -4.99 6.42
N LYS A 171 8.74 -4.02 6.74
CA LYS A 171 8.43 -2.88 7.59
C LYS A 171 7.93 -1.72 6.73
N ILE A 172 6.68 -1.31 6.94
CA ILE A 172 6.03 -0.25 6.15
C ILE A 172 5.56 0.87 7.09
N PRO A 173 6.41 1.84 7.45
CA PRO A 173 6.01 2.99 8.26
C PRO A 173 4.95 3.85 7.56
N PHE A 174 4.16 4.62 8.32
CA PHE A 174 3.18 5.55 7.76
C PHE A 174 3.88 6.65 6.94
N GLY A 175 3.35 6.98 5.78
CA GLY A 175 3.90 7.99 4.87
C GLY A 175 5.19 7.57 4.16
N SER A 176 5.56 6.30 4.23
CA SER A 176 6.73 5.74 3.54
C SER A 176 6.37 4.46 2.80
N GLY A 177 7.34 3.90 2.10
CA GLY A 177 7.16 2.65 1.36
C GLY A 177 8.37 2.30 0.52
N TYR A 178 8.13 1.74 -0.65
CA TYR A 178 9.17 1.23 -1.54
C TYR A 178 8.87 1.58 -2.99
N GLN A 179 9.91 1.83 -3.75
CA GLN A 179 9.89 1.99 -5.20
C GLN A 179 10.45 0.72 -5.84
N LEU A 180 9.66 0.14 -6.74
CA LEU A 180 9.99 -1.03 -7.53
C LEU A 180 10.33 -0.58 -8.95
N GLU A 181 11.40 -1.12 -9.54
CA GLU A 181 11.84 -0.78 -10.89
C GLU A 181 12.02 -2.04 -11.75
N TRP A 182 11.46 -2.00 -12.95
CA TRP A 182 11.57 -3.05 -13.96
C TRP A 182 12.19 -2.50 -15.24
N PRO A 183 12.97 -3.30 -15.98
CA PRO A 183 13.17 -3.05 -17.40
C PRO A 183 11.82 -3.04 -18.12
N LEU A 184 11.65 -2.17 -19.13
CA LEU A 184 10.39 -2.04 -19.87
C LEU A 184 9.89 -3.39 -20.45
N ASN A 185 10.79 -4.21 -20.95
CA ASN A 185 10.47 -5.51 -21.56
C ASN A 185 10.05 -6.60 -20.55
N SER A 186 10.22 -6.36 -19.25
CA SER A 186 9.80 -7.27 -18.17
C SER A 186 8.67 -6.70 -17.31
N PHE A 187 8.21 -5.49 -17.59
CA PHE A 187 7.09 -4.87 -16.88
C PHE A 187 5.76 -5.46 -17.32
N GLY A 188 4.95 -5.86 -16.37
CA GLY A 188 3.77 -6.70 -16.62
C GLY A 188 4.13 -8.20 -16.61
N GLY A 189 3.15 -9.07 -16.74
CA GLY A 189 3.37 -10.52 -16.85
C GLY A 189 3.87 -11.22 -15.58
N GLY A 190 3.71 -10.61 -14.40
CA GLY A 190 4.02 -11.26 -13.12
C GLY A 190 5.51 -11.32 -12.74
N ASN A 191 6.39 -10.67 -13.50
CA ASN A 191 7.83 -10.69 -13.22
C ASN A 191 8.20 -9.88 -11.97
N ARG A 192 9.17 -10.36 -11.20
CA ARG A 192 9.78 -9.60 -10.10
C ARG A 192 10.53 -8.38 -10.65
N CYS A 193 10.54 -7.30 -9.87
CA CYS A 193 11.33 -6.11 -10.22
C CYS A 193 12.84 -6.39 -10.07
N THR A 194 13.65 -5.60 -10.72
CA THR A 194 15.12 -5.77 -10.70
C THR A 194 15.78 -4.88 -9.65
N LEU A 195 15.08 -3.86 -9.16
CA LEU A 195 15.60 -2.93 -8.17
C LEU A 195 14.49 -2.49 -7.22
N LEU A 196 14.82 -2.45 -5.93
CA LEU A 196 13.96 -1.99 -4.85
C LEU A 196 14.66 -0.87 -4.07
N ARG A 197 13.95 0.23 -3.82
CA ARG A 197 14.46 1.37 -3.02
C ARG A 197 13.42 1.81 -2.00
N ALA A 198 13.86 2.28 -0.83
CA ALA A 198 12.95 2.90 0.13
C ALA A 198 12.49 4.30 -0.35
N VAL A 199 11.26 4.68 -0.04
CA VAL A 199 10.67 6.01 -0.31
C VAL A 199 10.04 6.53 0.99
N PRO A 200 10.25 7.79 1.40
CA PRO A 200 11.04 8.85 0.74
C PRO A 200 12.52 8.52 0.65
N LEU A 201 13.20 9.06 -0.35
CA LEU A 201 14.62 8.82 -0.56
C LEU A 201 15.45 9.40 0.60
N THR A 202 16.39 8.63 1.12
CA THR A 202 17.38 9.10 2.09
C THR A 202 18.47 9.92 1.37
N GLU A 203 19.22 10.73 2.13
CA GLU A 203 20.28 11.58 1.53
C GLU A 203 21.33 10.78 0.75
N ASN A 204 21.63 9.55 1.16
CA ASN A 204 22.59 8.65 0.50
C ASN A 204 22.06 7.97 -0.78
N GLN A 205 20.78 8.14 -1.12
CA GLN A 205 20.14 7.55 -2.30
C GLN A 205 19.93 8.56 -3.44
N ARG A 206 20.53 9.74 -3.31
CA ARG A 206 20.51 10.82 -4.30
C ARG A 206 21.78 10.73 -5.15
N GLY A 207 21.82 9.82 -6.05
CA GLY A 207 22.88 9.66 -7.02
C GLY A 207 22.34 9.72 -8.44
#